data_e2d5f95912455eae368b9bac0ea9eb15
#
_entry.id   e2d5f95912455eae368b9bac0ea9eb15
#
_cell.length_a   1.000
_cell.length_b   1.000
_cell.length_c   1.000
_cell.angle_alpha   90.00
_cell.angle_beta   90.00
_cell.angle_gamma   90.00
#
_symmetry.space_group_name_H-M   'P 1'
#
loop_
_entity.id
_entity.type
_entity.pdbx_description
1 polymer ?
#
loop_
_entity_poly.entity_id
_entity_poly.type
_entity_poly.pdbx_seq_one_letter_code
_entity_poly.pdbx_strand_id
1 'polypeptide(L)'
;MEELLSIKLRPKKLSDIIGQEHLVGENKVIYNLVKNKKLFSMILYGHPGIGKTSIAIAIAEELGMRYRTLNAVVNNKKDFDIVIEEAKLYNGLIVIVDEIHRLNKDKQDILLPYLETGIITLIGMTTANPYHAINPAIRSRCQLFELKDLTSDDIKKGIDKAIESNYLEGLTITDEAKEYLANISGTDLRYTYNTLEVAYYSEEDKKITIDTLTKISNRTNSLFDKNADGYYNVISAFQKSIRGSDVNAALHYLARLIDAEDLDIIIRRLSVIVYEDIGLANPSMGPKVDAAINAALRLGLPEARIVLAEIVIELALSPKSNSAKVAIDKALADVRTKNIGDVPNHLKNPSNEYKYPHNYKNDYLRQQYLPDNLLGSRYYLPKDNKNEKIYKEIIDRLDTM
;
A
#
# COMPACT_ATOMS: atom_id res chain seq x y z
N MET A 1 23.55 25.98 -2.49
CA MET A 1 22.82 25.09 -3.41
C MET A 1 21.43 25.69 -3.61
N GLU A 2 20.99 25.78 -4.83
CA GLU A 2 19.62 26.22 -5.14
C GLU A 2 18.61 25.12 -4.77
N GLU A 3 17.44 25.55 -4.29
CA GLU A 3 16.37 24.59 -4.00
C GLU A 3 15.81 23.99 -5.29
N LEU A 4 15.47 22.72 -5.28
CA LEU A 4 14.88 22.00 -6.41
C LEU A 4 13.54 22.63 -6.82
N LEU A 5 13.25 22.62 -8.12
CA LEU A 5 11.99 23.14 -8.67
C LEU A 5 10.76 22.54 -7.98
N SER A 6 10.80 21.25 -7.67
CA SER A 6 9.71 20.55 -6.96
C SER A 6 9.45 21.08 -5.53
N ILE A 7 10.43 21.78 -4.93
CA ILE A 7 10.27 22.46 -3.63
C ILE A 7 9.78 23.88 -3.86
N LYS A 8 10.37 24.61 -4.81
CA LYS A 8 10.00 26.00 -5.16
C LYS A 8 8.53 26.10 -5.60
N LEU A 9 8.02 25.12 -6.34
CA LEU A 9 6.63 25.06 -6.84
C LEU A 9 5.64 24.45 -5.85
N ARG A 10 6.06 24.14 -4.63
CA ARG A 10 5.17 23.52 -3.63
C ARG A 10 4.01 24.45 -3.30
N PRO A 11 2.75 23.97 -3.39
CA PRO A 11 1.57 24.72 -3.03
C PRO A 11 1.60 25.21 -1.59
N LYS A 12 1.20 26.46 -1.37
CA LYS A 12 1.02 27.07 -0.04
C LYS A 12 -0.46 27.20 0.34
N LYS A 13 -1.36 27.03 -0.64
CA LYS A 13 -2.82 27.08 -0.45
C LYS A 13 -3.45 25.80 -1.00
N LEU A 14 -4.60 25.41 -0.45
CA LEU A 14 -5.36 24.27 -0.94
C LEU A 14 -5.83 24.47 -2.38
N SER A 15 -6.15 25.71 -2.77
CA SER A 15 -6.54 26.07 -4.13
C SER A 15 -5.43 25.79 -5.18
N ASP A 16 -4.18 25.75 -4.75
CA ASP A 16 -3.03 25.57 -5.64
C ASP A 16 -2.62 24.09 -5.78
N ILE A 17 -3.28 23.19 -5.04
CA ILE A 17 -3.09 21.75 -5.14
C ILE A 17 -3.59 21.28 -6.50
N ILE A 18 -2.76 20.52 -7.17
CA ILE A 18 -3.11 19.89 -8.46
C ILE A 18 -3.71 18.52 -8.18
N GLY A 19 -4.88 18.26 -8.76
CA GLY A 19 -5.65 17.07 -8.48
C GLY A 19 -6.24 17.06 -7.05
N GLN A 20 -6.76 15.92 -6.61
CA GLN A 20 -7.31 15.73 -5.26
C GLN A 20 -8.57 16.56 -4.95
N GLU A 21 -9.31 16.99 -5.97
CA GLU A 21 -10.53 17.80 -5.82
C GLU A 21 -11.55 17.16 -4.89
N HIS A 22 -11.56 15.83 -4.79
CA HIS A 22 -12.46 15.08 -3.90
C HIS A 22 -12.18 15.32 -2.40
N LEU A 23 -10.98 15.82 -2.04
CA LEU A 23 -10.57 16.14 -0.67
C LEU A 23 -10.46 17.65 -0.43
N VAL A 24 -9.79 18.36 -1.34
CA VAL A 24 -9.40 19.76 -1.16
C VAL A 24 -10.22 20.74 -2.00
N GLY A 25 -11.04 20.25 -2.93
CA GLY A 25 -11.93 21.09 -3.74
C GLY A 25 -12.95 21.85 -2.89
N GLU A 26 -13.58 22.87 -3.47
CA GLU A 26 -14.59 23.68 -2.77
C GLU A 26 -15.71 22.81 -2.19
N ASN A 27 -16.07 23.07 -0.94
CA ASN A 27 -17.07 22.31 -0.16
C ASN A 27 -16.69 20.84 0.12
N LYS A 28 -15.46 20.44 -0.09
CA LYS A 28 -14.96 19.10 0.28
C LYS A 28 -14.43 19.10 1.72
N VAL A 29 -14.14 17.87 2.20
CA VAL A 29 -13.89 17.65 3.63
C VAL A 29 -12.71 18.46 4.15
N ILE A 30 -11.54 18.40 3.52
CA ILE A 30 -10.35 19.12 3.98
C ILE A 30 -10.53 20.63 3.82
N TYR A 31 -11.09 21.06 2.67
CA TYR A 31 -11.43 22.47 2.45
C TYR A 31 -12.32 23.04 3.58
N ASN A 32 -13.41 22.34 3.93
CA ASN A 32 -14.32 22.78 4.96
C ASN A 32 -13.67 22.79 6.36
N LEU A 33 -12.80 21.83 6.67
CA LEU A 33 -12.05 21.82 7.92
C LEU A 33 -11.16 23.07 8.05
N VAL A 34 -10.40 23.38 7.02
CA VAL A 34 -9.51 24.55 6.99
C VAL A 34 -10.32 25.86 7.04
N LYS A 35 -11.38 25.97 6.23
CA LYS A 35 -12.29 27.14 6.22
C LYS A 35 -12.89 27.41 7.60
N ASN A 36 -13.26 26.37 8.34
CA ASN A 36 -13.82 26.50 9.69
C ASN A 36 -12.73 26.59 10.79
N LYS A 37 -11.47 26.68 10.43
CA LYS A 37 -10.31 26.69 11.37
C LYS A 37 -10.34 25.52 12.36
N LYS A 38 -10.78 24.35 11.91
CA LYS A 38 -10.82 23.11 12.69
C LYS A 38 -9.89 22.11 12.03
N LEU A 39 -8.94 21.60 12.80
CA LEU A 39 -8.03 20.57 12.33
C LEU A 39 -8.08 19.37 13.28
N PHE A 40 -8.13 18.20 12.72
CA PHE A 40 -8.05 16.91 13.42
C PHE A 40 -6.83 16.15 12.93
N SER A 41 -6.30 15.30 13.79
CA SER A 41 -5.24 14.39 13.37
C SER A 41 -5.70 13.52 12.20
N MET A 42 -4.84 13.38 11.18
CA MET A 42 -5.18 12.67 9.95
C MET A 42 -4.00 11.92 9.39
N ILE A 43 -4.29 10.93 8.55
CA ILE A 43 -3.31 10.18 7.78
C ILE A 43 -3.68 10.30 6.31
N LEU A 44 -2.76 10.86 5.53
CA LEU A 44 -2.84 10.97 4.08
C LEU A 44 -2.10 9.77 3.47
N TYR A 45 -2.78 8.95 2.66
CA TYR A 45 -2.15 7.77 2.06
C TYR A 45 -2.41 7.67 0.56
N GLY A 46 -1.50 7.02 -0.16
CA GLY A 46 -1.53 6.84 -1.61
C GLY A 46 -0.13 6.88 -2.22
N HIS A 47 -0.01 6.77 -3.53
CA HIS A 47 1.25 6.63 -4.25
C HIS A 47 2.23 7.79 -4.01
N PRO A 48 3.55 7.60 -4.29
CA PRO A 48 4.52 8.69 -4.23
C PRO A 48 4.18 9.80 -5.24
N GLY A 49 4.58 11.06 -4.95
CA GLY A 49 4.49 12.16 -5.90
C GLY A 49 3.10 12.76 -6.14
N ILE A 50 2.01 12.22 -5.55
CA ILE A 50 0.61 12.66 -5.78
C ILE A 50 0.16 13.85 -4.92
N GLY A 51 1.05 14.45 -4.11
CA GLY A 51 0.74 15.69 -3.38
C GLY A 51 0.50 15.55 -1.87
N LYS A 52 0.76 14.41 -1.21
CA LYS A 52 0.57 14.24 0.25
C LYS A 52 1.23 15.35 1.08
N THR A 53 2.52 15.58 0.86
CA THR A 53 3.30 16.60 1.57
C THR A 53 2.80 18.01 1.26
N SER A 54 2.40 18.24 0.00
CA SER A 54 1.86 19.53 -0.42
C SER A 54 0.55 19.87 0.30
N ILE A 55 -0.36 18.91 0.42
CA ILE A 55 -1.61 19.08 1.17
C ILE A 55 -1.32 19.35 2.65
N ALA A 56 -0.44 18.56 3.27
CA ALA A 56 -0.10 18.73 4.69
C ALA A 56 0.44 20.13 5.01
N ILE A 57 1.34 20.63 4.16
CA ILE A 57 1.92 21.95 4.31
C ILE A 57 0.89 23.05 4.00
N ALA A 58 0.11 22.94 2.93
CA ALA A 58 -0.93 23.89 2.58
C ALA A 58 -1.97 24.06 3.70
N ILE A 59 -2.37 22.95 4.36
CA ILE A 59 -3.26 23.01 5.55
C ILE A 59 -2.63 23.85 6.66
N ALA A 60 -1.36 23.61 7.00
CA ALA A 60 -0.67 24.31 8.07
C ALA A 60 -0.51 25.83 7.78
N GLU A 61 -0.11 26.16 6.55
CA GLU A 61 0.07 27.54 6.08
C GLU A 61 -1.24 28.32 6.05
N GLU A 62 -2.34 27.76 5.50
CA GLU A 62 -3.64 28.43 5.45
C GLU A 62 -4.25 28.62 6.83
N LEU A 63 -4.00 27.71 7.76
CA LEU A 63 -4.45 27.87 9.16
C LEU A 63 -3.58 28.85 9.93
N GLY A 64 -2.40 29.23 9.41
CA GLY A 64 -1.41 30.06 10.11
C GLY A 64 -0.88 29.40 11.39
N MET A 65 -0.91 28.07 11.46
CA MET A 65 -0.46 27.30 12.61
C MET A 65 1.01 26.91 12.48
N ARG A 66 1.71 26.89 13.61
CA ARG A 66 3.09 26.37 13.65
C ARG A 66 3.09 24.88 13.32
N TYR A 67 4.08 24.45 12.54
CA TYR A 67 4.25 23.03 12.24
C TYR A 67 5.72 22.60 12.26
N ARG A 68 5.94 21.32 12.48
CA ARG A 68 7.23 20.65 12.33
C ARG A 68 7.08 19.43 11.43
N THR A 69 8.07 19.23 10.56
CA THR A 69 8.15 18.05 9.70
C THR A 69 9.16 17.06 10.25
N LEU A 70 8.76 15.81 10.38
CA LEU A 70 9.61 14.69 10.77
C LEU A 70 9.52 13.61 9.69
N ASN A 71 10.60 12.88 9.51
CA ASN A 71 10.62 11.69 8.67
C ASN A 71 10.86 10.46 9.57
N ALA A 72 9.98 9.48 9.48
CA ALA A 72 10.02 8.30 10.35
C ALA A 72 11.32 7.48 10.22
N VAL A 73 11.98 7.55 9.07
CA VAL A 73 13.22 6.81 8.76
C VAL A 73 14.45 7.51 9.33
N VAL A 74 14.53 8.84 9.19
CA VAL A 74 15.71 9.64 9.50
C VAL A 74 15.72 10.11 10.94
N ASN A 75 14.56 10.59 11.45
CA ASN A 75 14.48 11.17 12.77
C ASN A 75 14.47 10.12 13.88
N ASN A 76 15.25 10.39 14.91
CA ASN A 76 15.37 9.52 16.07
C ASN A 76 14.43 9.95 17.22
N LYS A 77 14.44 9.23 18.34
CA LYS A 77 13.58 9.51 19.50
C LYS A 77 13.75 10.95 20.03
N LYS A 78 15.00 11.45 20.09
CA LYS A 78 15.28 12.80 20.62
C LYS A 78 14.62 13.89 19.78
N ASP A 79 14.52 13.70 18.45
CA ASP A 79 13.86 14.67 17.58
C ASP A 79 12.36 14.75 17.90
N PHE A 80 11.73 13.62 18.22
CA PHE A 80 10.33 13.58 18.66
C PHE A 80 10.16 14.26 20.03
N ASP A 81 11.08 14.02 20.98
CA ASP A 81 11.06 14.66 22.29
C ASP A 81 11.14 16.20 22.17
N ILE A 82 12.01 16.72 21.29
CA ILE A 82 12.14 18.16 21.01
C ILE A 82 10.80 18.73 20.49
N VAL A 83 10.19 18.06 19.53
CA VAL A 83 8.93 18.49 18.95
C VAL A 83 7.78 18.47 19.97
N ILE A 84 7.78 17.49 20.87
CA ILE A 84 6.81 17.39 21.96
C ILE A 84 7.00 18.56 22.96
N GLU A 85 8.22 18.88 23.34
CA GLU A 85 8.50 20.03 24.23
C GLU A 85 8.10 21.35 23.55
N GLU A 86 8.35 21.51 22.26
CA GLU A 86 7.89 22.66 21.50
C GLU A 86 6.36 22.74 21.46
N ALA A 87 5.68 21.61 21.27
CA ALA A 87 4.21 21.57 21.29
C ALA A 87 3.62 21.98 22.64
N LYS A 88 4.24 21.60 23.75
CA LYS A 88 3.86 22.02 25.09
C LYS A 88 4.08 23.51 25.29
N LEU A 89 5.24 24.04 24.85
CA LEU A 89 5.59 25.45 24.99
C LEU A 89 4.60 26.38 24.28
N TYR A 90 4.14 25.99 23.09
CA TYR A 90 3.21 26.81 22.29
C TYR A 90 1.74 26.43 22.47
N ASN A 91 1.43 25.47 23.34
CA ASN A 91 0.09 24.96 23.59
C ASN A 91 -0.64 24.54 22.32
N GLY A 92 0.09 23.89 21.42
CA GLY A 92 -0.42 23.34 20.18
C GLY A 92 0.59 23.38 19.03
N LEU A 93 0.73 22.28 18.31
CA LEU A 93 1.65 22.15 17.18
C LEU A 93 1.09 21.15 16.17
N ILE A 94 1.21 21.47 14.88
CA ILE A 94 1.00 20.49 13.82
C ILE A 94 2.30 19.71 13.62
N VAL A 95 2.24 18.39 13.73
CA VAL A 95 3.38 17.50 13.47
C VAL A 95 3.10 16.71 12.21
N ILE A 96 3.84 17.03 11.14
CA ILE A 96 3.77 16.35 9.85
C ILE A 96 4.81 15.24 9.86
N VAL A 97 4.37 13.99 9.76
CA VAL A 97 5.28 12.82 9.79
C VAL A 97 5.23 12.10 8.45
N ASP A 98 6.37 12.15 7.73
CA ASP A 98 6.54 11.40 6.49
C ASP A 98 6.90 9.95 6.78
N GLU A 99 6.42 9.02 5.92
CA GLU A 99 6.60 7.56 6.03
C GLU A 99 6.21 7.03 7.42
N ILE A 100 5.09 7.52 7.98
CA ILE A 100 4.64 7.22 9.34
C ILE A 100 4.57 5.71 9.65
N HIS A 101 4.34 4.87 8.64
CA HIS A 101 4.31 3.41 8.77
C HIS A 101 5.67 2.80 9.19
N ARG A 102 6.76 3.55 9.02
CA ARG A 102 8.12 3.14 9.44
C ARG A 102 8.47 3.53 10.88
N LEU A 103 7.57 4.20 11.59
CA LEU A 103 7.74 4.42 13.02
C LEU A 103 7.67 3.08 13.76
N ASN A 104 8.70 2.77 14.54
CA ASN A 104 8.63 1.65 15.46
C ASN A 104 7.59 1.91 16.59
N LYS A 105 7.18 0.86 17.28
CA LYS A 105 6.13 0.92 18.29
C LYS A 105 6.43 1.96 19.37
N ASP A 106 7.68 2.03 19.84
CA ASP A 106 8.08 2.95 20.91
C ASP A 106 7.91 4.43 20.50
N LYS A 107 8.25 4.79 19.25
CA LYS A 107 8.03 6.15 18.73
C LYS A 107 6.54 6.46 18.55
N GLN A 108 5.75 5.47 18.19
CA GLN A 108 4.30 5.63 18.08
C GLN A 108 3.66 5.84 19.46
N ASP A 109 4.06 5.06 20.45
CA ASP A 109 3.51 5.14 21.82
C ASP A 109 3.81 6.48 22.50
N ILE A 110 4.96 7.11 22.18
CA ILE A 110 5.32 8.45 22.69
C ILE A 110 4.36 9.53 22.21
N LEU A 111 3.82 9.43 20.99
CA LEU A 111 2.91 10.43 20.42
C LEU A 111 1.47 10.33 20.99
N LEU A 112 1.05 9.14 21.42
CA LEU A 112 -0.34 8.87 21.79
C LEU A 112 -0.90 9.82 22.86
N PRO A 113 -0.22 10.10 24.00
CA PRO A 113 -0.76 11.01 25.03
C PRO A 113 -0.99 12.43 24.53
N TYR A 114 -0.17 12.89 23.59
CA TYR A 114 -0.25 14.26 23.06
C TYR A 114 -1.28 14.39 21.93
N LEU A 115 -1.59 13.30 21.25
CA LEU A 115 -2.72 13.21 20.32
C LEU A 115 -4.05 13.22 21.07
N GLU A 116 -4.13 12.53 22.21
CA GLU A 116 -5.32 12.48 23.08
C GLU A 116 -5.64 13.84 23.71
N THR A 117 -4.62 14.55 24.17
CA THR A 117 -4.77 15.90 24.76
C THR A 117 -4.97 16.99 23.73
N GLY A 118 -4.73 16.71 22.44
CA GLY A 118 -4.82 17.71 21.37
C GLY A 118 -3.66 18.71 21.33
N ILE A 119 -2.62 18.54 22.17
CA ILE A 119 -1.40 19.36 22.13
C ILE A 119 -0.66 19.16 20.80
N ILE A 120 -0.69 17.95 20.26
CA ILE A 120 -0.19 17.64 18.92
C ILE A 120 -1.37 17.31 18.01
N THR A 121 -1.44 17.98 16.87
CA THR A 121 -2.27 17.56 15.74
C THR A 121 -1.38 16.89 14.71
N LEU A 122 -1.57 15.59 14.49
CA LEU A 122 -0.75 14.79 13.60
C LEU A 122 -1.29 14.83 12.16
N ILE A 123 -0.40 15.09 11.21
CA ILE A 123 -0.65 14.81 9.78
C ILE A 123 0.37 13.75 9.35
N GLY A 124 -0.03 12.48 9.43
CA GLY A 124 0.81 11.37 8.99
C GLY A 124 0.70 11.16 7.47
N MET A 125 1.81 10.82 6.84
CA MET A 125 1.84 10.49 5.40
C MET A 125 2.42 9.10 5.20
N THR A 126 1.86 8.33 4.28
CA THR A 126 2.35 6.99 3.97
C THR A 126 2.01 6.59 2.53
N THR A 127 2.87 5.75 1.95
CA THR A 127 2.59 5.05 0.69
C THR A 127 1.93 3.68 0.92
N ALA A 128 2.00 3.16 2.15
CA ALA A 128 1.42 1.88 2.51
C ALA A 128 -0.05 1.99 2.91
N ASN A 129 -0.80 0.89 2.81
CA ASN A 129 -2.16 0.82 3.30
C ASN A 129 -2.21 1.01 4.84
N PRO A 130 -2.85 2.08 5.36
CA PRO A 130 -2.81 2.42 6.78
C PRO A 130 -3.48 1.37 7.66
N TYR A 131 -4.43 0.60 7.15
CA TYR A 131 -5.11 -0.45 7.91
C TYR A 131 -4.19 -1.58 8.36
N HIS A 132 -3.11 -1.83 7.60
CA HIS A 132 -2.14 -2.88 7.89
C HIS A 132 -0.81 -2.34 8.45
N ALA A 133 -0.43 -1.13 8.03
CA ALA A 133 0.91 -0.60 8.28
C ALA A 133 1.02 0.33 9.49
N ILE A 134 -0.11 0.81 10.03
CA ILE A 134 -0.13 1.77 11.15
C ILE A 134 -0.76 1.14 12.38
N ASN A 135 -0.15 1.39 13.53
CA ASN A 135 -0.65 0.95 14.83
C ASN A 135 -2.14 1.33 15.00
N PRO A 136 -3.01 0.38 15.37
CA PRO A 136 -4.43 0.63 15.62
C PRO A 136 -4.70 1.79 16.59
N ALA A 137 -3.82 2.00 17.60
CA ALA A 137 -3.97 3.08 18.58
C ALA A 137 -3.81 4.47 17.94
N ILE A 138 -2.86 4.67 17.03
CA ILE A 138 -2.75 5.93 16.25
C ILE A 138 -3.90 6.04 15.27
N ARG A 139 -4.18 4.96 14.54
CA ARG A 139 -5.23 4.95 13.52
C ARG A 139 -6.62 5.30 14.08
N SER A 140 -6.95 4.85 15.29
CA SER A 140 -8.22 5.17 15.95
C SER A 140 -8.37 6.65 16.33
N ARG A 141 -7.27 7.41 16.37
CA ARG A 141 -7.22 8.84 16.72
C ARG A 141 -7.04 9.73 15.50
N CYS A 142 -6.95 9.16 14.31
CA CYS A 142 -6.72 9.88 13.07
C CYS A 142 -7.83 9.60 12.06
N GLN A 143 -8.21 10.62 11.27
CA GLN A 143 -9.02 10.41 10.07
C GLN A 143 -8.14 9.94 8.92
N LEU A 144 -8.60 8.96 8.14
CA LEU A 144 -7.85 8.41 7.02
C LEU A 144 -8.36 9.02 5.72
N PHE A 145 -7.46 9.62 4.92
CA PHE A 145 -7.78 10.21 3.64
C PHE A 145 -6.93 9.58 2.55
N GLU A 146 -7.60 8.93 1.61
CA GLU A 146 -6.98 8.37 0.42
C GLU A 146 -6.79 9.44 -0.64
N LEU A 147 -5.56 9.62 -1.11
CA LEU A 147 -5.26 10.43 -2.28
C LEU A 147 -5.35 9.56 -3.52
N LYS A 148 -6.01 10.08 -4.54
CA LYS A 148 -6.10 9.44 -5.85
C LYS A 148 -4.86 9.72 -6.68
N ASP A 149 -4.59 8.82 -7.61
CA ASP A 149 -3.55 9.03 -8.60
C ASP A 149 -3.85 10.27 -9.45
N LEU A 150 -2.79 11.00 -9.79
CA LEU A 150 -2.91 12.14 -10.69
C LEU A 150 -3.17 11.64 -12.11
N THR A 151 -4.05 12.30 -12.81
CA THR A 151 -4.31 12.04 -14.24
C THR A 151 -3.24 12.69 -15.11
N SER A 152 -3.15 12.27 -16.38
CA SER A 152 -2.29 12.93 -17.39
C SER A 152 -2.59 14.43 -17.49
N ASP A 153 -3.87 14.81 -17.39
CA ASP A 153 -4.28 16.21 -17.43
C ASP A 153 -3.83 16.98 -16.18
N ASP A 154 -3.81 16.34 -15.01
CA ASP A 154 -3.26 16.96 -13.81
C ASP A 154 -1.76 17.17 -13.91
N ILE A 155 -1.03 16.21 -14.47
CA ILE A 155 0.40 16.37 -14.74
C ILE A 155 0.64 17.50 -15.73
N LYS A 156 -0.14 17.63 -16.81
CA LYS A 156 -0.07 18.74 -17.77
C LYS A 156 -0.30 20.09 -17.10
N LYS A 157 -1.30 20.20 -16.19
CA LYS A 157 -1.49 21.42 -15.38
C LYS A 157 -0.26 21.74 -14.54
N GLY A 158 0.43 20.73 -14.00
CA GLY A 158 1.68 20.90 -13.28
C GLY A 158 2.80 21.43 -14.17
N ILE A 159 2.92 20.93 -15.40
CA ILE A 159 3.89 21.42 -16.40
C ILE A 159 3.59 22.89 -16.73
N ASP A 160 2.32 23.25 -17.00
CA ASP A 160 1.92 24.63 -17.28
C ASP A 160 2.27 25.55 -16.12
N LYS A 161 1.98 25.15 -14.89
CA LYS A 161 2.35 25.92 -13.70
C LYS A 161 3.86 26.12 -13.58
N ALA A 162 4.67 25.15 -13.97
CA ALA A 162 6.12 25.28 -13.98
C ALA A 162 6.60 26.28 -15.05
N ILE A 163 6.00 26.25 -16.24
CA ILE A 163 6.30 27.16 -17.34
C ILE A 163 5.90 28.61 -16.99
N GLU A 164 4.74 28.79 -16.38
CA GLU A 164 4.24 30.10 -15.95
C GLU A 164 5.01 30.65 -14.74
N SER A 165 5.81 29.85 -14.08
CA SER A 165 6.60 30.27 -12.93
C SER A 165 7.82 31.09 -13.35
N ASN A 166 8.23 32.03 -12.49
CA ASN A 166 9.46 32.81 -12.70
C ASN A 166 10.74 32.00 -12.42
N TYR A 167 10.63 30.69 -12.17
CA TYR A 167 11.79 29.86 -11.83
C TYR A 167 12.49 29.26 -13.06
N LEU A 168 11.78 29.16 -14.18
CA LEU A 168 12.28 28.62 -15.44
C LEU A 168 12.04 29.65 -16.58
N GLU A 169 12.71 30.79 -16.49
CA GLU A 169 12.55 31.89 -17.45
C GLU A 169 12.88 31.47 -18.91
N GLY A 170 11.95 31.76 -19.82
CA GLY A 170 12.13 31.43 -21.24
C GLY A 170 11.90 29.97 -21.61
N LEU A 171 11.49 29.13 -20.64
CA LEU A 171 11.14 27.73 -20.90
C LEU A 171 9.97 27.63 -21.88
N THR A 172 10.18 26.86 -22.94
CA THR A 172 9.12 26.42 -23.86
C THR A 172 9.16 24.91 -24.03
N ILE A 173 7.99 24.27 -24.20
CA ILE A 173 7.87 22.85 -24.44
C ILE A 173 6.92 22.63 -25.62
N THR A 174 7.24 21.70 -26.51
CA THR A 174 6.31 21.33 -27.58
C THR A 174 5.14 20.50 -27.03
N ASP A 175 3.96 20.56 -27.69
CA ASP A 175 2.77 19.82 -27.24
C ASP A 175 3.03 18.30 -27.16
N GLU A 176 3.78 17.78 -28.14
CA GLU A 176 4.16 16.37 -28.17
C GLU A 176 5.12 16.02 -27.00
N ALA A 177 6.05 16.90 -26.65
CA ALA A 177 6.96 16.72 -25.52
C ALA A 177 6.22 16.81 -24.18
N LYS A 178 5.23 17.71 -24.09
CA LYS A 178 4.37 17.84 -22.91
C LYS A 178 3.53 16.57 -22.70
N GLU A 179 2.92 16.05 -23.76
CA GLU A 179 2.19 14.77 -23.72
C GLU A 179 3.11 13.61 -23.34
N TYR A 180 4.29 13.55 -23.96
CA TYR A 180 5.28 12.53 -23.66
C TYR A 180 5.71 12.58 -22.18
N LEU A 181 6.05 13.77 -21.65
CA LEU A 181 6.45 13.95 -20.25
C LEU A 181 5.32 13.57 -19.29
N ALA A 182 4.07 13.97 -19.58
CA ALA A 182 2.94 13.59 -18.77
C ALA A 182 2.78 12.06 -18.70
N ASN A 183 2.97 11.38 -19.82
CA ASN A 183 2.87 9.93 -19.90
C ASN A 183 3.99 9.22 -19.13
N ILE A 184 5.26 9.60 -19.32
CA ILE A 184 6.40 8.95 -18.61
C ILE A 184 6.45 9.27 -17.12
N SER A 185 5.86 10.39 -16.69
CA SER A 185 5.74 10.76 -15.28
C SER A 185 4.73 9.88 -14.52
N GLY A 186 3.76 9.31 -15.23
CA GLY A 186 2.68 8.54 -14.62
C GLY A 186 1.87 9.41 -13.65
N THR A 187 1.96 9.12 -12.35
CA THR A 187 1.24 9.87 -11.30
C THR A 187 2.16 10.78 -10.47
N ASP A 188 3.45 10.85 -10.83
CA ASP A 188 4.49 11.50 -10.00
C ASP A 188 4.85 12.90 -10.50
N LEU A 189 4.21 13.91 -9.92
CA LEU A 189 4.48 15.32 -10.23
C LEU A 189 5.89 15.76 -9.79
N ARG A 190 6.50 15.15 -8.79
CA ARG A 190 7.88 15.44 -8.38
C ARG A 190 8.85 15.01 -9.46
N TYR A 191 8.66 13.83 -10.04
CA TYR A 191 9.44 13.37 -11.18
C TYR A 191 9.31 14.33 -12.38
N THR A 192 8.08 14.78 -12.66
CA THR A 192 7.80 15.75 -13.72
C THR A 192 8.64 17.02 -13.55
N TYR A 193 8.61 17.63 -12.37
CA TYR A 193 9.35 18.86 -12.10
C TYR A 193 10.86 18.67 -12.15
N ASN A 194 11.37 17.58 -11.61
CA ASN A 194 12.80 17.27 -11.67
C ASN A 194 13.26 17.06 -13.12
N THR A 195 12.46 16.38 -13.95
CA THR A 195 12.77 16.17 -15.37
C THR A 195 12.73 17.47 -16.15
N LEU A 196 11.75 18.35 -15.88
CA LEU A 196 11.68 19.69 -16.48
C LEU A 196 12.90 20.54 -16.10
N GLU A 197 13.32 20.51 -14.83
CA GLU A 197 14.48 21.26 -14.35
C GLU A 197 15.76 20.80 -15.03
N VAL A 198 15.98 19.50 -15.15
CA VAL A 198 17.13 18.93 -15.87
C VAL A 198 17.07 19.29 -17.35
N ALA A 199 15.91 19.17 -18.00
CA ALA A 199 15.74 19.52 -19.40
C ALA A 199 16.02 21.00 -19.67
N TYR A 200 15.55 21.91 -18.80
CA TYR A 200 15.79 23.34 -18.88
C TYR A 200 17.27 23.70 -18.83
N TYR A 201 18.04 23.06 -17.96
CA TYR A 201 19.47 23.30 -17.86
C TYR A 201 20.30 22.58 -18.94
N SER A 202 19.74 21.57 -19.61
CA SER A 202 20.40 20.82 -20.67
C SER A 202 20.30 21.49 -22.05
N GLU A 203 19.32 22.36 -22.25
CA GLU A 203 19.09 23.04 -23.54
C GLU A 203 19.47 24.52 -23.47
N GLU A 204 20.27 24.99 -24.43
CA GLU A 204 20.71 26.41 -24.50
C GLU A 204 19.55 27.35 -24.87
N ASP A 205 18.69 26.93 -25.79
CA ASP A 205 17.52 27.68 -26.26
C ASP A 205 16.29 27.56 -25.37
N LYS A 206 16.38 26.80 -24.26
CA LYS A 206 15.30 26.55 -23.32
C LYS A 206 14.05 25.96 -23.95
N LYS A 207 14.19 25.29 -25.09
CA LYS A 207 13.11 24.63 -25.81
C LYS A 207 13.18 23.14 -25.63
N ILE A 208 12.20 22.57 -24.87
CA ILE A 208 12.13 21.17 -24.61
C ILE A 208 11.37 20.45 -25.72
N THR A 209 11.96 19.41 -26.27
CA THR A 209 11.40 18.54 -27.30
C THR A 209 11.35 17.10 -26.81
N ILE A 210 10.70 16.21 -27.56
CA ILE A 210 10.73 14.76 -27.25
C ILE A 210 12.17 14.23 -27.24
N ASP A 211 13.01 14.67 -28.15
CA ASP A 211 14.42 14.25 -28.22
C ASP A 211 15.17 14.64 -26.95
N THR A 212 14.98 15.86 -26.43
CA THR A 212 15.52 16.31 -25.15
C THR A 212 15.10 15.37 -24.02
N LEU A 213 13.79 15.09 -23.92
CA LEU A 213 13.26 14.26 -22.84
C LEU A 213 13.73 12.80 -22.93
N THR A 214 13.85 12.27 -24.15
CA THR A 214 14.31 10.89 -24.37
C THR A 214 15.78 10.71 -23.95
N LYS A 215 16.62 11.72 -24.16
CA LYS A 215 18.03 11.69 -23.71
C LYS A 215 18.19 11.75 -22.20
N ILE A 216 17.28 12.44 -21.50
CA ILE A 216 17.32 12.65 -20.05
C ILE A 216 16.63 11.49 -19.31
N SER A 217 15.54 11.00 -19.88
CA SER A 217 14.70 9.98 -19.25
C SER A 217 15.28 8.59 -19.48
N ASN A 218 15.79 7.96 -18.42
CA ASN A 218 16.14 6.53 -18.43
C ASN A 218 14.89 5.62 -18.37
N ARG A 219 13.68 6.20 -18.32
CA ARG A 219 12.43 5.45 -18.30
C ARG A 219 12.06 5.11 -19.74
N THR A 220 12.19 3.84 -20.08
CA THR A 220 11.76 3.30 -21.38
C THR A 220 10.24 3.33 -21.54
N ASN A 221 9.76 3.26 -22.80
CA ASN A 221 8.32 3.25 -23.14
C ASN A 221 7.47 2.17 -22.46
N SER A 222 8.08 1.21 -21.76
CA SER A 222 7.38 0.20 -20.96
C SER A 222 6.55 0.80 -19.80
N LEU A 223 6.81 2.07 -19.43
CA LEU A 223 6.02 2.82 -18.44
C LEU A 223 4.72 3.43 -18.98
N PHE A 224 4.45 3.32 -20.31
CA PHE A 224 3.18 3.77 -20.89
C PHE A 224 1.93 3.07 -20.30
N ASP A 225 2.10 1.95 -19.61
CA ASP A 225 1.03 1.22 -18.94
C ASP A 225 0.82 1.61 -17.46
N LYS A 226 1.51 2.61 -16.94
CA LYS A 226 1.29 3.11 -15.57
C LYS A 226 0.08 4.05 -15.42
N ASN A 227 -0.75 4.21 -16.43
CA ASN A 227 -2.13 4.61 -16.19
C ASN A 227 -2.73 3.58 -15.23
N ALA A 228 -3.29 4.03 -14.12
CA ALA A 228 -3.71 3.17 -13.00
C ALA A 228 -4.42 1.87 -13.46
N ASP A 229 -5.28 1.93 -14.45
CA ASP A 229 -5.98 0.77 -15.03
C ASP A 229 -5.03 -0.20 -15.76
N GLY A 230 -4.03 0.26 -16.50
CA GLY A 230 -3.08 -0.59 -17.22
C GLY A 230 -2.17 -1.37 -16.27
N TYR A 231 -1.64 -0.73 -15.24
CA TYR A 231 -0.76 -1.37 -14.26
C TYR A 231 -1.52 -2.39 -13.38
N TYR A 232 -2.71 -2.05 -12.89
CA TYR A 232 -3.56 -3.00 -12.19
C TYR A 232 -3.95 -4.19 -13.06
N ASN A 233 -4.14 -3.98 -14.36
CA ASN A 233 -4.39 -5.06 -15.31
C ASN A 233 -3.18 -5.98 -15.46
N VAL A 234 -1.95 -5.47 -15.47
CA VAL A 234 -0.72 -6.29 -15.49
C VAL A 234 -0.61 -7.14 -14.22
N ILE A 235 -0.82 -6.56 -13.05
CA ILE A 235 -0.82 -7.28 -11.76
C ILE A 235 -1.89 -8.38 -11.76
N SER A 236 -3.09 -8.05 -12.23
CA SER A 236 -4.20 -9.00 -12.34
C SER A 236 -3.91 -10.11 -13.35
N ALA A 237 -3.32 -9.77 -14.50
CA ALA A 237 -2.93 -10.73 -15.53
C ALA A 237 -1.81 -11.65 -15.04
N PHE A 238 -0.83 -11.14 -14.30
CA PHE A 238 0.22 -11.93 -13.66
C PHE A 238 -0.37 -13.04 -12.78
N GLN A 239 -1.24 -12.67 -11.84
CA GLN A 239 -1.90 -13.65 -10.97
C GLN A 239 -2.78 -14.63 -11.77
N LYS A 240 -3.58 -14.13 -12.72
CA LYS A 240 -4.46 -14.96 -13.55
C LYS A 240 -3.70 -15.96 -14.43
N SER A 241 -2.55 -15.57 -14.94
CA SER A 241 -1.68 -16.44 -15.75
C SER A 241 -1.12 -17.59 -14.91
N ILE A 242 -0.63 -17.33 -13.70
CA ILE A 242 -0.19 -18.38 -12.77
C ILE A 242 -1.36 -19.30 -12.40
N ARG A 243 -2.53 -18.72 -12.07
CA ARG A 243 -3.76 -19.47 -11.77
C ARG A 243 -4.21 -20.33 -12.93
N GLY A 244 -4.09 -19.81 -14.15
CA GLY A 244 -4.42 -20.52 -15.40
C GLY A 244 -3.35 -21.50 -15.88
N SER A 245 -2.21 -21.60 -15.16
CA SER A 245 -1.07 -22.48 -15.54
C SER A 245 -0.43 -22.12 -16.88
N ASP A 246 -0.53 -20.86 -17.31
CA ASP A 246 0.20 -20.35 -18.48
C ASP A 246 1.54 -19.77 -18.04
N VAL A 247 2.60 -20.59 -18.16
CA VAL A 247 3.97 -20.23 -17.76
C VAL A 247 4.50 -19.05 -18.58
N ASN A 248 4.23 -19.04 -19.88
CA ASN A 248 4.77 -18.00 -20.77
C ASN A 248 4.12 -16.65 -20.50
N ALA A 249 2.81 -16.61 -20.33
CA ALA A 249 2.10 -15.39 -19.92
C ALA A 249 2.54 -14.93 -18.52
N ALA A 250 2.71 -15.85 -17.57
CA ALA A 250 3.17 -15.50 -16.22
C ALA A 250 4.58 -14.87 -16.24
N LEU A 251 5.50 -15.42 -17.00
CA LEU A 251 6.85 -14.85 -17.19
C LEU A 251 6.82 -13.51 -17.92
N HIS A 252 5.95 -13.35 -18.94
CA HIS A 252 5.78 -12.06 -19.63
C HIS A 252 5.31 -10.96 -18.66
N TYR A 253 4.27 -11.23 -17.87
CA TYR A 253 3.78 -10.24 -16.92
C TYR A 253 4.73 -10.02 -15.75
N LEU A 254 5.48 -11.04 -15.32
CA LEU A 254 6.59 -10.87 -14.37
C LEU A 254 7.65 -9.91 -14.94
N ALA A 255 8.07 -10.10 -16.19
CA ALA A 255 9.06 -9.24 -16.85
C ALA A 255 8.59 -7.78 -16.90
N ARG A 256 7.31 -7.52 -17.17
CA ARG A 256 6.73 -6.16 -17.12
C ARG A 256 6.76 -5.55 -15.73
N LEU A 257 6.52 -6.33 -14.67
CA LEU A 257 6.60 -5.86 -13.28
C LEU A 257 8.06 -5.62 -12.86
N ILE A 258 9.01 -6.43 -13.33
CA ILE A 258 10.45 -6.24 -13.11
C ILE A 258 10.94 -4.98 -13.81
N ASP A 259 10.55 -4.74 -15.05
CA ASP A 259 10.88 -3.53 -15.83
C ASP A 259 10.29 -2.25 -15.19
N ALA A 260 9.17 -2.40 -14.48
CA ALA A 260 8.59 -1.33 -13.66
C ALA A 260 9.32 -1.13 -12.31
N GLU A 261 10.36 -1.93 -12.02
CA GLU A 261 11.14 -1.91 -10.77
C GLU A 261 10.30 -2.06 -9.49
N ASP A 262 9.11 -2.69 -9.58
CA ASP A 262 8.19 -2.83 -8.45
C ASP A 262 8.33 -4.22 -7.80
N LEU A 263 9.45 -4.43 -7.12
CA LEU A 263 9.72 -5.67 -6.40
C LEU A 263 8.70 -5.93 -5.28
N ASP A 264 8.23 -4.88 -4.61
CA ASP A 264 7.28 -5.00 -3.50
C ASP A 264 5.94 -5.59 -3.95
N ILE A 265 5.41 -5.16 -5.09
CA ILE A 265 4.15 -5.72 -5.61
C ILE A 265 4.33 -7.16 -6.07
N ILE A 266 5.47 -7.50 -6.69
CA ILE A 266 5.78 -8.88 -7.09
C ILE A 266 5.75 -9.79 -5.85
N ILE A 267 6.49 -9.42 -4.80
CA ILE A 267 6.56 -10.16 -3.53
C ILE A 267 5.18 -10.34 -2.92
N ARG A 268 4.42 -9.24 -2.82
CA ARG A 268 3.05 -9.28 -2.27
C ARG A 268 2.15 -10.21 -3.06
N ARG A 269 2.22 -10.20 -4.39
CA ARG A 269 1.40 -11.08 -5.23
C ARG A 269 1.81 -12.54 -5.12
N LEU A 270 3.09 -12.85 -5.11
CA LEU A 270 3.57 -14.22 -4.91
C LEU A 270 3.10 -14.79 -3.57
N SER A 271 3.17 -13.98 -2.49
CA SER A 271 2.67 -14.36 -1.17
C SER A 271 1.16 -14.65 -1.15
N VAL A 272 0.37 -13.91 -1.92
CA VAL A 272 -1.08 -14.18 -2.05
C VAL A 272 -1.33 -15.42 -2.89
N ILE A 273 -0.71 -15.53 -4.06
CA ILE A 273 -0.92 -16.62 -5.03
C ILE A 273 -0.64 -17.99 -4.40
N VAL A 274 0.45 -18.12 -3.65
CA VAL A 274 0.85 -19.41 -3.06
C VAL A 274 -0.20 -19.95 -2.10
N TYR A 275 -0.90 -19.11 -1.35
CA TYR A 275 -1.93 -19.55 -0.41
C TYR A 275 -3.35 -19.49 -0.98
N GLU A 276 -3.63 -18.57 -1.91
CA GLU A 276 -4.96 -18.43 -2.53
C GLU A 276 -5.18 -19.43 -3.65
N ASP A 277 -4.18 -19.62 -4.54
CA ASP A 277 -4.35 -20.36 -5.79
C ASP A 277 -3.72 -21.76 -5.74
N ILE A 278 -2.55 -21.93 -5.09
CA ILE A 278 -1.90 -23.23 -4.92
C ILE A 278 -2.43 -23.93 -3.67
N GLY A 279 -2.37 -23.25 -2.54
CA GLY A 279 -2.96 -23.68 -1.28
C GLY A 279 -2.64 -25.13 -0.89
N LEU A 280 -3.66 -25.86 -0.50
CA LEU A 280 -3.55 -27.23 -0.05
C LEU A 280 -3.27 -28.26 -1.16
N ALA A 281 -3.31 -27.86 -2.44
CA ALA A 281 -2.91 -28.75 -3.53
C ALA A 281 -1.39 -29.03 -3.54
N ASN A 282 -0.57 -28.07 -3.11
CA ASN A 282 0.87 -28.24 -2.94
C ASN A 282 1.39 -27.40 -1.75
N PRO A 283 1.21 -27.87 -0.51
CA PRO A 283 1.62 -27.12 0.69
C PRO A 283 3.12 -26.82 0.78
N SER A 284 3.97 -27.57 0.07
CA SER A 284 5.43 -27.34 0.05
C SER A 284 5.82 -26.05 -0.64
N MET A 285 4.94 -25.43 -1.42
CA MET A 285 5.22 -24.18 -2.12
C MET A 285 5.29 -22.97 -1.18
N GLY A 286 4.60 -22.97 -0.06
CA GLY A 286 4.66 -21.86 0.92
C GLY A 286 6.10 -21.53 1.35
N PRO A 287 6.83 -22.48 1.97
CA PRO A 287 8.24 -22.27 2.34
C PRO A 287 9.17 -21.95 1.16
N LYS A 288 8.93 -22.52 -0.03
CA LYS A 288 9.72 -22.21 -1.22
C LYS A 288 9.55 -20.77 -1.68
N VAL A 289 8.30 -20.28 -1.71
CA VAL A 289 8.01 -18.88 -2.06
C VAL A 289 8.64 -17.93 -1.04
N ASP A 290 8.57 -18.24 0.25
CA ASP A 290 9.21 -17.43 1.28
C ASP A 290 10.73 -17.38 1.10
N ALA A 291 11.36 -18.51 0.83
CA ALA A 291 12.80 -18.57 0.54
C ALA A 291 13.18 -17.76 -0.71
N ALA A 292 12.37 -17.84 -1.78
CA ALA A 292 12.59 -17.07 -3.01
C ALA A 292 12.42 -15.57 -2.78
N ILE A 293 11.41 -15.16 -2.02
CA ILE A 293 11.20 -13.76 -1.62
C ILE A 293 12.41 -13.23 -0.84
N ASN A 294 12.87 -13.97 0.17
CA ASN A 294 14.03 -13.57 0.96
C ASN A 294 15.33 -13.48 0.13
N ALA A 295 15.49 -14.36 -0.86
CA ALA A 295 16.60 -14.28 -1.81
C ALA A 295 16.47 -13.05 -2.72
N ALA A 296 15.26 -12.78 -3.26
CA ALA A 296 15.01 -11.65 -4.13
C ALA A 296 15.25 -10.30 -3.40
N LEU A 297 14.83 -10.19 -2.15
CA LEU A 297 15.08 -9.00 -1.31
C LEU A 297 16.57 -8.76 -1.04
N ARG A 298 17.36 -9.83 -0.87
CA ARG A 298 18.82 -9.72 -0.67
C ARG A 298 19.58 -9.37 -1.94
N LEU A 299 19.15 -9.88 -3.09
CA LEU A 299 19.79 -9.63 -4.37
C LEU A 299 19.43 -8.27 -4.96
N GLY A 300 18.16 -7.86 -4.81
CA GLY A 300 17.64 -6.69 -5.51
C GLY A 300 17.51 -6.90 -7.02
N LEU A 301 16.88 -5.94 -7.71
CA LEU A 301 16.86 -5.93 -9.17
C LEU A 301 18.16 -5.32 -9.71
N PRO A 302 18.68 -5.81 -10.83
CA PRO A 302 18.07 -6.78 -11.77
C PRO A 302 18.34 -8.27 -11.47
N GLU A 303 19.21 -8.64 -10.55
CA GLU A 303 19.61 -10.04 -10.30
C GLU A 303 18.47 -10.89 -9.76
N ALA A 304 17.57 -10.33 -8.95
CA ALA A 304 16.39 -11.01 -8.40
C ALA A 304 15.50 -11.66 -9.48
N ARG A 305 15.57 -11.21 -10.75
CA ARG A 305 14.78 -11.75 -11.86
C ARG A 305 14.93 -13.27 -12.03
N ILE A 306 16.11 -13.80 -11.71
CA ILE A 306 16.39 -15.24 -11.90
C ILE A 306 15.58 -16.05 -10.88
N VAL A 307 15.67 -15.68 -9.61
CA VAL A 307 14.95 -16.34 -8.50
C VAL A 307 13.44 -16.19 -8.68
N LEU A 308 13.00 -15.00 -9.10
CA LEU A 308 11.58 -14.73 -9.35
C LEU A 308 11.04 -15.55 -10.53
N ALA A 309 11.81 -15.72 -11.59
CA ALA A 309 11.41 -16.53 -12.73
C ALA A 309 11.25 -18.01 -12.35
N GLU A 310 12.21 -18.58 -11.59
CA GLU A 310 12.16 -19.96 -11.13
C GLU A 310 10.90 -20.23 -10.30
N ILE A 311 10.63 -19.40 -9.29
CA ILE A 311 9.48 -19.62 -8.42
C ILE A 311 8.14 -19.42 -9.18
N VAL A 312 8.07 -18.50 -10.14
CA VAL A 312 6.88 -18.28 -10.97
C VAL A 312 6.58 -19.48 -11.87
N ILE A 313 7.62 -20.10 -12.44
CA ILE A 313 7.48 -21.33 -13.22
C ILE A 313 6.92 -22.45 -12.33
N GLU A 314 7.50 -22.69 -11.15
CA GLU A 314 7.01 -23.70 -10.21
C GLU A 314 5.55 -23.45 -9.79
N LEU A 315 5.19 -22.19 -9.49
CA LEU A 315 3.82 -21.82 -9.13
C LEU A 315 2.84 -22.05 -10.30
N ALA A 316 3.22 -21.65 -11.51
CA ALA A 316 2.37 -21.83 -12.69
C ALA A 316 2.10 -23.32 -12.98
N LEU A 317 3.09 -24.18 -12.79
CA LEU A 317 2.99 -25.63 -13.03
C LEU A 317 2.47 -26.44 -11.83
N SER A 318 2.38 -25.85 -10.64
CA SER A 318 1.81 -26.50 -9.46
C SER A 318 0.31 -26.78 -9.63
N PRO A 319 -0.21 -27.89 -9.05
CA PRO A 319 -1.65 -28.09 -8.94
C PRO A 319 -2.29 -26.96 -8.15
N LYS A 320 -3.55 -26.65 -8.45
CA LYS A 320 -4.27 -25.49 -7.90
C LYS A 320 -5.37 -25.91 -6.95
N SER A 321 -5.48 -25.22 -5.81
CA SER A 321 -6.62 -25.31 -4.92
C SER A 321 -6.85 -24.01 -4.15
N ASN A 322 -8.06 -23.53 -4.19
CA ASN A 322 -8.52 -22.41 -3.38
C ASN A 322 -9.45 -22.86 -2.23
N SER A 323 -9.39 -24.15 -1.85
CA SER A 323 -10.29 -24.73 -0.84
C SER A 323 -10.19 -24.01 0.49
N ALA A 324 -8.99 -23.66 0.96
CA ALA A 324 -8.78 -22.92 2.20
C ALA A 324 -9.36 -21.50 2.14
N LYS A 325 -9.18 -20.79 1.02
CA LYS A 325 -9.77 -19.44 0.80
C LYS A 325 -11.30 -19.52 0.83
N VAL A 326 -11.88 -20.48 0.12
CA VAL A 326 -13.35 -20.68 0.10
C VAL A 326 -13.87 -21.03 1.50
N ALA A 327 -13.13 -21.84 2.27
CA ALA A 327 -13.52 -22.22 3.63
C ALA A 327 -13.59 -21.02 4.57
N ILE A 328 -12.54 -20.18 4.60
CA ILE A 328 -12.53 -19.00 5.46
C ILE A 328 -13.54 -17.95 5.03
N ASP A 329 -13.75 -17.76 3.71
CA ASP A 329 -14.75 -16.82 3.21
C ASP A 329 -16.17 -17.23 3.64
N LYS A 330 -16.50 -18.51 3.59
CA LYS A 330 -17.78 -19.04 4.09
C LYS A 330 -17.94 -18.81 5.59
N ALA A 331 -16.90 -19.09 6.38
CA ALA A 331 -16.94 -18.87 7.82
C ALA A 331 -17.12 -17.37 8.16
N LEU A 332 -16.41 -16.47 7.46
CA LEU A 332 -16.58 -15.03 7.61
C LEU A 332 -17.97 -14.55 7.20
N ALA A 333 -18.55 -15.12 6.14
CA ALA A 333 -19.91 -14.80 5.73
C ALA A 333 -20.91 -15.18 6.83
N ASP A 334 -20.78 -16.35 7.44
CA ASP A 334 -21.65 -16.76 8.55
C ASP A 334 -21.54 -15.82 9.74
N VAL A 335 -20.32 -15.44 10.14
CA VAL A 335 -20.08 -14.48 11.23
C VAL A 335 -20.71 -13.12 10.97
N ARG A 336 -20.76 -12.69 9.71
CA ARG A 336 -21.30 -11.37 9.33
C ARG A 336 -22.81 -11.32 9.11
N THR A 337 -23.41 -12.47 8.78
CA THR A 337 -24.81 -12.50 8.29
C THR A 337 -25.75 -13.33 9.16
N LYS A 338 -25.20 -14.23 10.01
CA LYS A 338 -26.01 -15.13 10.83
C LYS A 338 -25.93 -14.78 12.31
N ASN A 339 -26.93 -15.19 13.06
CA ASN A 339 -26.79 -15.30 14.51
C ASN A 339 -25.94 -16.54 14.81
N ILE A 340 -24.66 -16.33 15.09
CA ILE A 340 -23.69 -17.41 15.30
C ILE A 340 -23.83 -18.13 16.66
N GLY A 341 -24.59 -17.56 17.61
CA GLY A 341 -24.68 -18.07 18.97
C GLY A 341 -23.42 -17.88 19.80
N ASP A 342 -23.47 -18.35 21.04
CA ASP A 342 -22.35 -18.30 21.97
C ASP A 342 -21.40 -19.49 21.80
N VAL A 343 -20.16 -19.32 22.27
CA VAL A 343 -19.20 -20.42 22.40
C VAL A 343 -19.78 -21.47 23.36
N PRO A 344 -19.72 -22.77 23.01
CA PRO A 344 -20.19 -23.86 23.90
C PRO A 344 -19.57 -23.75 25.29
N ASN A 345 -20.38 -24.00 26.35
CA ASN A 345 -19.96 -23.73 27.73
C ASN A 345 -18.70 -24.52 28.13
N HIS A 346 -18.55 -25.75 27.68
CA HIS A 346 -17.39 -26.59 27.99
C HIS A 346 -16.08 -26.06 27.31
N LEU A 347 -16.16 -25.18 26.33
CA LEU A 347 -15.00 -24.52 25.70
C LEU A 347 -14.65 -23.15 26.31
N LYS A 348 -15.51 -22.60 27.20
CA LYS A 348 -15.24 -21.32 27.88
C LYS A 348 -14.20 -21.52 28.99
N ASN A 349 -13.43 -20.47 29.31
CA ASN A 349 -12.49 -20.46 30.43
C ASN A 349 -13.06 -19.64 31.60
N PRO A 350 -13.04 -20.20 32.84
CA PRO A 350 -12.67 -21.58 33.22
C PRO A 350 -13.78 -22.57 32.90
N SER A 351 -13.43 -23.80 32.52
CA SER A 351 -14.37 -24.90 32.40
C SER A 351 -13.78 -26.20 32.94
N ASN A 352 -14.56 -26.93 33.75
CA ASN A 352 -14.22 -28.27 34.21
C ASN A 352 -14.82 -29.37 33.31
N GLU A 353 -15.58 -28.99 32.29
CA GLU A 353 -16.33 -29.95 31.45
C GLU A 353 -15.58 -30.25 30.13
N TYR A 354 -14.52 -29.50 29.81
CA TYR A 354 -13.73 -29.75 28.63
C TYR A 354 -12.99 -31.06 28.71
N LYS A 355 -13.20 -31.92 27.74
CA LYS A 355 -12.50 -33.19 27.63
C LYS A 355 -11.27 -33.01 26.74
N TYR A 356 -10.09 -33.14 27.34
CA TYR A 356 -8.81 -32.92 26.65
C TYR A 356 -8.50 -34.13 25.75
N PRO A 357 -8.42 -33.97 24.43
CA PRO A 357 -8.30 -35.09 23.48
C PRO A 357 -7.08 -35.99 23.72
N HIS A 358 -5.94 -35.42 24.15
CA HIS A 358 -4.73 -36.20 24.43
C HIS A 358 -4.85 -37.19 25.57
N ASN A 359 -5.92 -37.13 26.38
CA ASN A 359 -6.21 -38.15 27.41
C ASN A 359 -6.96 -39.34 26.84
N TYR A 360 -7.28 -39.37 25.55
CA TYR A 360 -8.08 -40.39 24.90
C TYR A 360 -7.26 -41.11 23.81
N LYS A 361 -7.71 -42.32 23.45
CA LYS A 361 -7.06 -43.15 22.44
C LYS A 361 -6.96 -42.39 21.09
N ASN A 362 -5.79 -42.40 20.47
CA ASN A 362 -5.45 -41.72 19.21
C ASN A 362 -5.56 -40.19 19.32
N ASP A 363 -5.45 -39.62 20.52
CA ASP A 363 -5.54 -38.16 20.75
C ASP A 363 -6.82 -37.52 20.16
N TYR A 364 -7.91 -38.31 20.14
CA TYR A 364 -9.17 -37.92 19.54
C TYR A 364 -10.35 -38.26 20.43
N LEU A 365 -11.29 -37.31 20.51
CA LEU A 365 -12.59 -37.47 21.15
C LEU A 365 -13.62 -36.62 20.41
N ARG A 366 -14.75 -37.26 20.10
CA ARG A 366 -15.88 -36.52 19.52
C ARG A 366 -16.57 -35.69 20.58
N GLN A 367 -16.48 -34.36 20.45
CA GLN A 367 -17.23 -33.39 21.25
C GLN A 367 -17.61 -32.20 20.35
N GLN A 368 -18.56 -31.42 20.82
CA GLN A 368 -19.01 -30.24 20.07
C GLN A 368 -18.01 -29.11 20.18
N TYR A 369 -17.60 -28.54 19.05
CA TYR A 369 -16.73 -27.37 18.99
C TYR A 369 -17.42 -26.14 18.40
N LEU A 370 -18.39 -26.30 17.50
CA LEU A 370 -19.17 -25.21 16.95
C LEU A 370 -20.30 -24.78 17.90
N PRO A 371 -20.65 -23.46 17.89
CA PRO A 371 -21.88 -23.01 18.55
C PRO A 371 -23.11 -23.75 18.05
N ASP A 372 -24.14 -23.82 18.90
CA ASP A 372 -25.39 -24.56 18.62
C ASP A 372 -26.03 -24.14 17.31
N ASN A 373 -26.01 -22.81 17.02
CA ASN A 373 -26.58 -22.23 15.81
C ASN A 373 -25.82 -22.58 14.52
N LEU A 374 -24.61 -23.12 14.64
CA LEU A 374 -23.74 -23.50 13.52
C LEU A 374 -23.50 -25.01 13.44
N LEU A 375 -24.21 -25.80 14.24
CA LEU A 375 -24.12 -27.27 14.20
C LEU A 375 -24.36 -27.77 12.77
N GLY A 376 -23.48 -28.68 12.32
CA GLY A 376 -23.53 -29.24 10.97
C GLY A 376 -22.94 -28.35 9.88
N SER A 377 -22.47 -27.13 10.18
CA SER A 377 -21.76 -26.31 9.21
C SER A 377 -20.45 -26.95 8.78
N ARG A 378 -20.22 -27.02 7.46
CA ARG A 378 -18.98 -27.53 6.89
C ARG A 378 -18.35 -26.41 6.01
N TYR A 379 -17.28 -25.83 6.51
CA TYR A 379 -16.57 -24.75 5.81
C TYR A 379 -15.53 -25.30 4.84
N TYR A 380 -14.67 -26.22 5.31
CA TYR A 380 -13.66 -26.86 4.50
C TYR A 380 -14.21 -28.08 3.78
N LEU A 381 -14.06 -28.08 2.46
CA LEU A 381 -14.44 -29.17 1.57
C LEU A 381 -13.19 -29.49 0.70
N PRO A 382 -12.51 -30.64 0.95
CA PRO A 382 -11.35 -31.06 0.19
C PRO A 382 -11.66 -31.19 -1.30
N LYS A 383 -10.73 -30.73 -2.15
CA LYS A 383 -10.78 -30.89 -3.60
C LYS A 383 -10.17 -32.20 -4.07
N ASP A 384 -10.43 -32.53 -5.34
CA ASP A 384 -9.92 -33.76 -5.96
C ASP A 384 -8.48 -33.56 -6.49
N ASN A 385 -7.53 -33.40 -5.57
CA ASN A 385 -6.09 -33.40 -5.84
C ASN A 385 -5.37 -34.36 -4.87
N LYS A 386 -4.11 -34.66 -5.17
CA LYS A 386 -3.33 -35.67 -4.43
C LYS A 386 -3.29 -35.42 -2.91
N ASN A 387 -3.04 -34.21 -2.49
CA ASN A 387 -2.89 -33.88 -1.06
C ASN A 387 -4.25 -33.77 -0.35
N GLU A 388 -5.25 -33.17 -0.97
CA GLU A 388 -6.56 -33.01 -0.35
C GLU A 388 -7.36 -34.33 -0.32
N LYS A 389 -7.04 -35.31 -1.17
CA LYS A 389 -7.57 -36.70 -1.01
C LYS A 389 -7.16 -37.30 0.33
N ILE A 390 -5.92 -37.10 0.75
CA ILE A 390 -5.44 -37.56 2.07
C ILE A 390 -6.21 -36.87 3.20
N TYR A 391 -6.43 -35.57 3.10
CA TYR A 391 -7.22 -34.85 4.10
C TYR A 391 -8.69 -35.32 4.14
N LYS A 392 -9.27 -35.62 2.97
CA LYS A 392 -10.61 -36.20 2.88
C LYS A 392 -10.69 -37.54 3.59
N GLU A 393 -9.75 -38.43 3.36
CA GLU A 393 -9.71 -39.76 4.05
C GLU A 393 -9.57 -39.58 5.56
N ILE A 394 -8.80 -38.62 6.04
CA ILE A 394 -8.67 -38.32 7.47
C ILE A 394 -10.01 -37.81 8.02
N ILE A 395 -10.69 -36.89 7.35
CA ILE A 395 -11.98 -36.35 7.75
C ILE A 395 -13.03 -37.48 7.80
N ASP A 396 -13.12 -38.28 6.75
CA ASP A 396 -14.09 -39.39 6.66
C ASP A 396 -13.86 -40.42 7.80
N ARG A 397 -12.60 -40.69 8.16
CA ARG A 397 -12.24 -41.55 9.28
C ARG A 397 -12.67 -40.90 10.62
N LEU A 398 -12.43 -39.61 10.84
CA LEU A 398 -12.82 -38.90 12.06
C LEU A 398 -14.35 -38.80 12.21
N ASP A 399 -15.06 -38.66 11.10
CA ASP A 399 -16.53 -38.63 11.09
C ASP A 399 -17.13 -40.01 11.48
N THR A 400 -16.39 -41.11 11.28
CA THR A 400 -16.81 -42.49 11.63
C THR A 400 -16.39 -42.97 13.03
N MET A 401 -15.48 -42.27 13.68
CA MET A 401 -15.03 -42.50 15.07
C MET A 401 -15.96 -41.79 16.07
#